data_aa0f9792ca477640c8c5ef6ac6a4f53c
#
_entry.id   aa0f9792ca477640c8c5ef6ac6a4f53c
#
_cell.length_a   1.000
_cell.length_b   1.000
_cell.length_c   1.000
_cell.angle_alpha   90.00
_cell.angle_beta   90.00
_cell.angle_gamma   90.00
#
_symmetry.space_group_name_H-M   'P 1'
#
loop_
_entity.id
_entity.type
_entity.pdbx_description
1 polymer ?
#
loop_
_entity_poly.entity_id
_entity_poly.type
_entity_poly.pdbx_seq_one_letter_code
_entity_poly.pdbx_strand_id
1 'polypeptide(L)'
;MGNIQSVNIKKKRDPGKTIEVLFKISEAVSNTRDLNELYQVIHKSLDEILNVDNFYIALHHEERDSITFPYYVDRMDDNPEEILNFSETASLTGRVIKARKPLILFARDVIQLTHQLKKKEIGTIPIIWLGAPLIIGGRVKGAIVIQSYESATAYEEKDLDLLNSISQHIALAIERKESSEKLTEQRKILEKILESSPVGIALVQNRVFKWVNNEMVRIFGYQSKSDFENKSVRMIYADIDDYDRTGEKIYNSLSASGTADYEINLVKKDKTTFPANLKLNCGDISNPMAWTIATFTDISQRKAVEKEKYEKERLQGVLEMAGAVCHEINQPLQAILGYSELLLMDSNSDNLEHNNIHSIKSQADRLGKITRKLSNITHYRTIDYPGNTKIVDIWGVGSNTQH
;
A
#
# COMPACT_ATOMS: atom_id res chain seq x y z
N MET A 1 -51.82 25.40 -38.67
CA MET A 1 -52.66 25.25 -37.49
C MET A 1 -52.97 23.80 -37.30
N GLY A 2 -52.28 23.18 -36.41
CA GLY A 2 -52.48 21.79 -36.00
C GLY A 2 -52.25 21.77 -34.50
N ASN A 3 -53.32 21.85 -33.71
CA ASN A 3 -53.30 21.69 -32.26
C ASN A 3 -52.89 20.25 -31.91
N ILE A 4 -51.66 20.07 -31.45
CA ILE A 4 -51.29 18.86 -30.71
C ILE A 4 -51.68 19.17 -29.26
N GLN A 5 -52.91 18.81 -28.90
CA GLN A 5 -53.29 18.65 -27.49
C GLN A 5 -52.48 17.46 -26.97
N SER A 6 -51.43 17.72 -26.16
CA SER A 6 -50.82 16.73 -25.33
C SER A 6 -51.86 16.28 -24.27
N VAL A 7 -52.43 15.12 -24.50
CA VAL A 7 -53.35 14.47 -23.55
C VAL A 7 -52.49 14.06 -22.35
N ASN A 8 -52.58 14.86 -21.30
CA ASN A 8 -51.95 14.56 -19.99
C ASN A 8 -52.69 13.34 -19.37
N ILE A 9 -52.30 12.12 -19.74
CA ILE A 9 -52.90 10.89 -19.24
C ILE A 9 -52.38 10.73 -17.81
N LYS A 10 -53.20 11.10 -16.82
CA LYS A 10 -52.93 10.71 -15.41
C LYS A 10 -52.72 9.23 -15.35
N LYS A 11 -51.49 8.79 -15.01
CA LYS A 11 -51.15 7.37 -14.84
C LYS A 11 -52.02 6.80 -13.73
N LYS A 12 -52.78 5.73 -14.04
CA LYS A 12 -53.74 5.10 -13.10
C LYS A 12 -52.96 4.47 -11.97
N ARG A 13 -53.22 4.89 -10.75
CA ARG A 13 -52.59 4.33 -9.55
C ARG A 13 -53.00 2.87 -9.38
N ASP A 14 -52.05 2.01 -9.41
CA ASP A 14 -52.19 0.55 -9.16
C ASP A 14 -51.22 0.17 -8.03
N PRO A 15 -51.70 -0.28 -6.85
CA PRO A 15 -50.84 -0.71 -5.77
C PRO A 15 -49.92 -1.87 -6.17
N GLY A 16 -50.34 -2.74 -7.08
CA GLY A 16 -49.52 -3.80 -7.62
C GLY A 16 -48.31 -3.30 -8.39
N LYS A 17 -48.51 -2.25 -9.21
CA LYS A 17 -47.38 -1.60 -9.91
C LYS A 17 -46.42 -0.92 -8.99
N THR A 18 -46.87 -0.33 -7.88
CA THR A 18 -45.99 0.28 -6.88
C THR A 18 -45.05 -0.77 -6.27
N ILE A 19 -45.57 -1.94 -5.90
CA ILE A 19 -44.79 -3.06 -5.37
C ILE A 19 -43.79 -3.57 -6.41
N GLU A 20 -44.21 -3.67 -7.67
CA GLU A 20 -43.33 -4.06 -8.78
C GLU A 20 -42.18 -3.09 -8.97
N VAL A 21 -42.45 -1.79 -8.95
CA VAL A 21 -41.44 -0.72 -9.02
C VAL A 21 -40.44 -0.80 -7.87
N LEU A 22 -40.91 -0.99 -6.64
CA LEU A 22 -40.05 -1.17 -5.46
C LEU A 22 -39.16 -2.39 -5.60
N PHE A 23 -39.70 -3.49 -6.12
CA PHE A 23 -38.92 -4.70 -6.38
C PHE A 23 -37.85 -4.48 -7.45
N LYS A 24 -38.20 -3.84 -8.58
CA LYS A 24 -37.23 -3.48 -9.64
C LYS A 24 -36.08 -2.61 -9.11
N ILE A 25 -36.40 -1.60 -8.28
CA ILE A 25 -35.38 -0.75 -7.65
C ILE A 25 -34.48 -1.55 -6.71
N SER A 26 -35.06 -2.45 -5.89
CA SER A 26 -34.29 -3.30 -4.97
C SER A 26 -33.36 -4.27 -5.71
N GLU A 27 -33.84 -4.87 -6.79
CA GLU A 27 -33.07 -5.80 -7.63
C GLU A 27 -31.94 -5.07 -8.39
N ALA A 28 -32.20 -3.84 -8.83
CA ALA A 28 -31.22 -3.03 -9.55
C ALA A 28 -29.91 -2.80 -8.75
N VAL A 29 -29.95 -2.80 -7.41
CA VAL A 29 -28.75 -2.66 -6.56
C VAL A 29 -27.70 -3.71 -6.90
N SER A 30 -28.11 -4.94 -7.16
CA SER A 30 -27.22 -6.05 -7.47
C SER A 30 -26.87 -6.14 -8.96
N ASN A 31 -27.78 -5.70 -9.84
CA ASN A 31 -27.68 -5.95 -11.27
C ASN A 31 -27.05 -4.78 -12.05
N THR A 32 -26.98 -3.58 -11.47
CA THR A 32 -26.35 -2.41 -12.11
C THR A 32 -24.84 -2.37 -11.85
N ARG A 33 -24.08 -1.85 -12.80
CA ARG A 33 -22.62 -1.73 -12.71
C ARG A 33 -22.20 -0.68 -11.69
N ASP A 34 -22.86 0.48 -11.73
CA ASP A 34 -22.53 1.65 -10.91
C ASP A 34 -23.79 2.42 -10.48
N LEU A 35 -23.58 3.47 -9.69
CA LEU A 35 -24.65 4.37 -9.22
C LEU A 35 -25.39 5.07 -10.36
N ASN A 36 -24.70 5.45 -11.44
CA ASN A 36 -25.36 6.15 -12.56
C ASN A 36 -26.39 5.25 -13.23
N GLU A 37 -26.05 3.99 -13.44
CA GLU A 37 -26.98 3.00 -13.99
C GLU A 37 -28.14 2.74 -13.01
N LEU A 38 -27.88 2.71 -11.70
CA LEU A 38 -28.94 2.62 -10.69
C LEU A 38 -29.90 3.81 -10.76
N TYR A 39 -29.41 5.04 -10.87
CA TYR A 39 -30.28 6.23 -11.00
C TYR A 39 -31.16 6.19 -12.25
N GLN A 40 -30.62 5.72 -13.37
CA GLN A 40 -31.40 5.52 -14.60
C GLN A 40 -32.53 4.49 -14.42
N VAL A 41 -32.23 3.38 -13.74
CA VAL A 41 -33.26 2.37 -13.44
C VAL A 41 -34.33 2.92 -12.50
N ILE A 42 -33.95 3.70 -11.49
CA ILE A 42 -34.87 4.37 -10.57
C ILE A 42 -35.81 5.29 -11.38
N HIS A 43 -35.26 6.18 -12.20
CA HIS A 43 -36.02 7.11 -13.02
C HIS A 43 -37.02 6.38 -13.94
N LYS A 44 -36.52 5.40 -14.70
CA LYS A 44 -37.35 4.60 -15.62
C LYS A 44 -38.44 3.81 -14.89
N SER A 45 -38.15 3.26 -13.71
CA SER A 45 -39.13 2.53 -12.93
C SER A 45 -40.22 3.46 -12.35
N LEU A 46 -39.83 4.66 -11.88
CA LEU A 46 -40.78 5.67 -11.40
C LEU A 46 -41.69 6.18 -12.52
N ASP A 47 -41.20 6.25 -13.76
CA ASP A 47 -42.01 6.65 -14.90
C ASP A 47 -43.22 5.72 -15.17
N GLU A 48 -43.19 4.49 -14.67
CA GLU A 48 -44.32 3.57 -14.78
C GLU A 48 -45.54 3.98 -13.90
N ILE A 49 -45.30 4.76 -12.83
CA ILE A 49 -46.33 5.11 -11.81
C ILE A 49 -46.53 6.60 -11.60
N LEU A 50 -45.53 7.44 -11.89
CA LEU A 50 -45.57 8.90 -11.77
C LEU A 50 -45.16 9.55 -13.09
N ASN A 51 -45.51 10.84 -13.29
CA ASN A 51 -44.90 11.63 -14.33
C ASN A 51 -43.54 12.12 -13.81
N VAL A 52 -42.46 11.75 -14.47
CA VAL A 52 -41.08 12.09 -14.09
C VAL A 52 -40.31 12.77 -15.24
N ASP A 53 -41.02 13.47 -16.13
CA ASP A 53 -40.40 14.22 -17.24
C ASP A 53 -39.32 15.20 -16.76
N ASN A 54 -39.48 15.79 -15.58
CA ASN A 54 -38.48 16.58 -14.90
C ASN A 54 -38.27 15.96 -13.53
N PHE A 55 -37.11 15.32 -13.38
CA PHE A 55 -36.79 14.48 -12.26
C PHE A 55 -35.31 14.62 -11.91
N TYR A 56 -35.02 14.73 -10.61
CA TYR A 56 -33.64 14.66 -10.16
C TYR A 56 -33.48 14.04 -8.78
N ILE A 57 -32.27 13.52 -8.54
CA ILE A 57 -31.80 13.05 -7.25
C ILE A 57 -30.73 14.01 -6.76
N ALA A 58 -30.90 14.51 -5.56
CA ALA A 58 -29.98 15.41 -4.90
C ALA A 58 -29.40 14.73 -3.66
N LEU A 59 -28.07 14.79 -3.48
CA LEU A 59 -27.37 14.24 -2.32
C LEU A 59 -26.83 15.38 -1.45
N HIS A 60 -26.99 15.22 -0.13
CA HIS A 60 -26.58 16.18 0.87
C HIS A 60 -25.22 15.81 1.46
N HIS A 61 -24.29 16.75 1.47
CA HIS A 61 -22.97 16.64 2.08
C HIS A 61 -22.92 17.54 3.31
N GLU A 62 -23.21 16.96 4.47
CA GLU A 62 -23.33 17.69 5.75
C GLU A 62 -22.05 18.45 6.11
N GLU A 63 -20.86 17.85 5.89
CA GLU A 63 -19.55 18.46 6.22
C GLU A 63 -19.22 19.71 5.37
N ARG A 64 -19.79 19.83 4.17
CA ARG A 64 -19.54 20.92 3.22
C ARG A 64 -20.69 21.89 3.09
N ASP A 65 -21.81 21.65 3.77
CA ASP A 65 -23.06 22.37 3.58
C ASP A 65 -23.43 22.48 2.07
N SER A 66 -23.29 21.34 1.35
CA SER A 66 -23.52 21.33 -0.09
C SER A 66 -24.54 20.26 -0.52
N ILE A 67 -25.12 20.50 -1.69
CA ILE A 67 -26.02 19.57 -2.37
C ILE A 67 -25.48 19.33 -3.76
N THR A 68 -25.20 18.06 -4.11
CA THR A 68 -24.84 17.63 -5.46
C THR A 68 -26.03 16.98 -6.15
N PHE A 69 -26.02 16.99 -7.48
CA PHE A 69 -27.11 16.46 -8.33
C PHE A 69 -26.54 15.32 -9.22
N PRO A 70 -26.30 14.13 -8.67
CA PRO A 70 -25.70 13.04 -9.43
C PRO A 70 -26.61 12.52 -10.55
N TYR A 71 -27.89 12.80 -10.50
CA TYR A 71 -28.84 12.50 -11.55
C TYR A 71 -29.80 13.66 -11.74
N TYR A 72 -29.86 14.20 -12.97
CA TYR A 72 -30.65 15.38 -13.29
C TYR A 72 -31.22 15.25 -14.69
N VAL A 73 -32.54 15.27 -14.80
CA VAL A 73 -33.29 15.31 -16.06
C VAL A 73 -34.31 16.41 -15.93
N ASP A 74 -34.15 17.49 -16.69
CA ASP A 74 -35.06 18.64 -16.69
C ASP A 74 -35.12 19.26 -18.10
N ARG A 75 -36.28 19.77 -18.45
CA ARG A 75 -36.52 20.39 -19.80
C ARG A 75 -36.15 21.85 -19.86
N MET A 76 -36.08 22.53 -18.72
CA MET A 76 -35.94 23.98 -18.64
C MET A 76 -34.59 24.43 -18.10
N ASP A 77 -33.99 23.61 -17.23
CA ASP A 77 -32.75 23.96 -16.55
C ASP A 77 -31.65 22.89 -16.81
N ASP A 78 -30.41 23.37 -16.89
CA ASP A 78 -29.22 22.51 -16.91
C ASP A 78 -28.89 22.04 -15.50
N ASN A 79 -28.17 20.90 -15.40
CA ASN A 79 -27.73 20.38 -14.13
C ASN A 79 -26.80 21.40 -13.44
N PRO A 80 -27.13 21.87 -12.23
CA PRO A 80 -26.30 22.81 -11.48
C PRO A 80 -25.02 22.16 -10.90
N GLU A 81 -24.82 20.85 -11.07
CA GLU A 81 -23.76 20.03 -10.54
C GLU A 81 -23.68 20.06 -9.00
N GLU A 82 -23.39 21.22 -8.40
CA GLU A 82 -23.31 21.39 -6.95
C GLU A 82 -23.82 22.78 -6.51
N ILE A 83 -24.55 22.82 -5.39
CA ILE A 83 -24.94 24.04 -4.69
C ILE A 83 -24.19 24.08 -3.35
N LEU A 84 -23.24 25.00 -3.21
CA LEU A 84 -22.48 25.25 -1.99
C LEU A 84 -23.27 26.17 -1.04
N ASN A 85 -23.05 26.03 0.27
CA ASN A 85 -23.70 26.81 1.33
C ASN A 85 -25.22 26.83 1.17
N PHE A 86 -25.82 25.68 0.82
CA PHE A 86 -27.25 25.61 0.51
C PHE A 86 -28.11 26.05 1.69
N SER A 87 -27.59 25.96 2.92
CA SER A 87 -28.31 26.45 4.10
C SER A 87 -28.59 27.96 4.06
N GLU A 88 -27.83 28.70 3.27
CA GLU A 88 -28.01 30.14 3.07
C GLU A 88 -28.75 30.48 1.79
N THR A 89 -29.13 29.49 0.97
CA THR A 89 -29.84 29.71 -0.30
C THR A 89 -31.36 29.56 -0.18
N ALA A 90 -32.09 29.93 -1.24
CA ALA A 90 -33.52 29.69 -1.36
C ALA A 90 -33.83 28.32 -2.01
N SER A 91 -32.91 27.36 -1.96
CA SER A 91 -33.07 26.05 -2.57
C SER A 91 -34.29 25.30 -2.03
N LEU A 92 -35.22 24.92 -2.93
CA LEU A 92 -36.38 24.09 -2.59
C LEU A 92 -35.94 22.72 -2.06
N THR A 93 -34.94 22.11 -2.69
CA THR A 93 -34.32 20.85 -2.26
C THR A 93 -33.75 21.00 -0.85
N GLY A 94 -33.03 22.09 -0.58
CA GLY A 94 -32.47 22.37 0.74
C GLY A 94 -33.57 22.49 1.83
N ARG A 95 -34.78 22.93 1.49
CA ARG A 95 -35.92 22.97 2.44
C ARG A 95 -36.40 21.57 2.80
N VAL A 96 -36.53 20.66 1.84
CA VAL A 96 -36.89 19.27 2.11
C VAL A 96 -35.85 18.61 3.03
N ILE A 97 -34.58 18.85 2.74
CA ILE A 97 -33.46 18.31 3.56
C ILE A 97 -33.55 18.84 5.00
N LYS A 98 -33.74 20.16 5.17
CA LYS A 98 -33.87 20.79 6.50
C LYS A 98 -35.16 20.39 7.24
N ALA A 99 -36.29 20.41 6.51
CA ALA A 99 -37.57 20.05 7.12
C ALA A 99 -37.69 18.56 7.45
N ARG A 100 -36.90 17.71 6.79
CA ARG A 100 -36.94 16.24 6.92
C ARG A 100 -38.35 15.67 6.62
N LYS A 101 -39.13 16.37 5.78
CA LYS A 101 -40.50 16.03 5.43
C LYS A 101 -40.71 16.26 3.94
N PRO A 102 -41.60 15.47 3.32
CA PRO A 102 -42.00 15.73 1.93
C PRO A 102 -42.71 17.07 1.82
N LEU A 103 -42.49 17.77 0.70
CA LEU A 103 -43.07 19.06 0.42
C LEU A 103 -43.69 19.07 -0.98
N ILE A 104 -44.86 19.66 -1.10
CA ILE A 104 -45.48 20.08 -2.36
C ILE A 104 -45.53 21.62 -2.38
N LEU A 105 -45.05 22.24 -3.44
CA LEU A 105 -44.98 23.69 -3.59
C LEU A 105 -45.52 24.09 -4.96
N PHE A 106 -46.31 25.14 -5.00
CA PHE A 106 -46.79 25.76 -6.22
C PHE A 106 -45.94 27.01 -6.54
N ALA A 107 -45.98 27.46 -7.78
CA ALA A 107 -45.26 28.66 -8.22
C ALA A 107 -45.42 29.86 -7.28
N ARG A 108 -46.66 30.11 -6.81
CA ARG A 108 -47.00 31.20 -5.85
C ARG A 108 -46.21 31.06 -4.54
N ASP A 109 -46.06 29.82 -4.04
CA ASP A 109 -45.39 29.53 -2.77
C ASP A 109 -43.88 29.77 -2.93
N VAL A 110 -43.32 29.37 -4.08
CA VAL A 110 -41.90 29.60 -4.42
C VAL A 110 -41.59 31.09 -4.51
N ILE A 111 -42.41 31.87 -5.23
CA ILE A 111 -42.27 33.33 -5.38
C ILE A 111 -42.34 34.01 -3.99
N GLN A 112 -43.32 33.64 -3.17
CA GLN A 112 -43.47 34.21 -1.82
C GLN A 112 -42.24 33.91 -0.95
N LEU A 113 -41.69 32.72 -1.05
CA LEU A 113 -40.49 32.28 -0.29
C LEU A 113 -39.23 33.04 -0.70
N THR A 114 -39.03 33.26 -2.00
CA THR A 114 -37.89 34.02 -2.53
C THR A 114 -37.93 35.48 -2.09
N HIS A 115 -39.11 36.09 -2.13
CA HIS A 115 -39.32 37.45 -1.63
C HIS A 115 -39.05 37.57 -0.11
N GLN A 116 -39.52 36.61 0.70
CA GLN A 116 -39.29 36.60 2.16
C GLN A 116 -37.81 36.45 2.51
N LEU A 117 -37.08 35.59 1.79
CA LEU A 117 -35.69 35.33 2.04
C LEU A 117 -34.75 36.39 1.48
N LYS A 118 -35.23 37.31 0.61
CA LYS A 118 -34.40 38.29 -0.15
C LYS A 118 -33.22 37.62 -0.89
N LYS A 119 -33.44 36.42 -1.36
CA LYS A 119 -32.39 35.60 -2.02
C LYS A 119 -32.80 35.32 -3.46
N LYS A 120 -31.79 35.18 -4.33
CA LYS A 120 -32.03 34.90 -5.75
C LYS A 120 -32.51 33.44 -5.90
N GLU A 121 -33.45 33.23 -6.78
CA GLU A 121 -33.93 31.92 -7.20
C GLU A 121 -32.80 31.11 -7.83
N ILE A 122 -32.87 29.80 -7.65
CA ILE A 122 -31.98 28.86 -8.30
C ILE A 122 -32.80 28.06 -9.31
N GLY A 123 -32.60 28.34 -10.60
CA GLY A 123 -33.31 27.72 -11.70
C GLY A 123 -34.67 28.34 -12.02
N THR A 124 -35.37 27.76 -12.99
CA THR A 124 -36.69 28.16 -13.47
C THR A 124 -37.77 27.76 -12.46
N ILE A 125 -38.69 28.68 -12.12
CA ILE A 125 -39.77 28.38 -11.17
C ILE A 125 -40.77 27.40 -11.81
N PRO A 126 -40.94 26.19 -11.27
CA PRO A 126 -41.92 25.23 -11.73
C PRO A 126 -43.33 25.66 -11.31
N ILE A 127 -44.35 25.28 -12.10
CA ILE A 127 -45.75 25.49 -11.73
C ILE A 127 -46.13 24.69 -10.51
N ILE A 128 -45.63 23.44 -10.42
CA ILE A 128 -45.75 22.58 -9.25
C ILE A 128 -44.47 21.77 -9.05
N TRP A 129 -44.04 21.65 -7.81
CA TRP A 129 -42.83 21.00 -7.37
C TRP A 129 -43.12 20.04 -6.21
N LEU A 130 -42.63 18.80 -6.29
CA LEU A 130 -42.71 17.81 -5.24
C LEU A 130 -41.32 17.33 -4.87
N GLY A 131 -41.00 17.32 -3.57
CA GLY A 131 -39.74 16.79 -3.07
C GLY A 131 -39.97 15.89 -1.86
N ALA A 132 -39.32 14.75 -1.86
CA ALA A 132 -39.31 13.81 -0.74
C ALA A 132 -37.91 13.57 -0.23
N PRO A 133 -37.67 13.55 1.09
CA PRO A 133 -36.33 13.33 1.65
C PRO A 133 -35.88 11.87 1.53
N LEU A 134 -34.62 11.69 1.22
CA LEU A 134 -33.95 10.40 1.28
C LEU A 134 -33.39 10.21 2.71
N ILE A 135 -34.08 9.43 3.54
CA ILE A 135 -33.74 9.26 4.96
C ILE A 135 -33.26 7.85 5.25
N ILE A 136 -32.12 7.72 5.91
CA ILE A 136 -31.54 6.45 6.35
C ILE A 136 -31.03 6.58 7.78
N GLY A 137 -31.42 5.67 8.64
CA GLY A 137 -30.95 5.68 10.04
C GLY A 137 -31.22 7.00 10.77
N GLY A 138 -32.29 7.71 10.37
CA GLY A 138 -32.64 9.01 10.93
C GLY A 138 -31.82 10.18 10.39
N ARG A 139 -30.90 9.99 9.41
CA ARG A 139 -30.15 11.06 8.72
C ARG A 139 -30.71 11.31 7.34
N VAL A 140 -30.72 12.59 6.92
CA VAL A 140 -31.13 12.96 5.56
C VAL A 140 -29.91 12.88 4.67
N LYS A 141 -29.91 11.94 3.74
CA LYS A 141 -28.86 11.76 2.73
C LYS A 141 -29.06 12.65 1.49
N GLY A 142 -30.28 13.16 1.30
CA GLY A 142 -30.61 13.95 0.15
C GLY A 142 -32.11 14.12 -0.05
N ALA A 143 -32.51 14.34 -1.28
CA ALA A 143 -33.90 14.41 -1.69
C ALA A 143 -34.10 13.87 -3.11
N ILE A 144 -35.29 13.36 -3.37
CA ILE A 144 -35.78 13.04 -4.71
C ILE A 144 -36.86 14.04 -5.07
N VAL A 145 -36.83 14.54 -6.32
CA VAL A 145 -37.68 15.61 -6.76
C VAL A 145 -38.30 15.30 -8.11
N ILE A 146 -39.57 15.67 -8.26
CA ILE A 146 -40.30 15.73 -9.52
C ILE A 146 -40.95 17.11 -9.66
N GLN A 147 -41.01 17.65 -10.87
CA GLN A 147 -41.60 18.97 -11.10
C GLN A 147 -42.28 19.09 -12.46
N SER A 148 -43.18 20.02 -12.57
CA SER A 148 -43.87 20.33 -13.82
C SER A 148 -43.95 21.85 -14.10
N TYR A 149 -43.62 22.18 -15.33
CA TYR A 149 -43.73 23.55 -15.87
C TYR A 149 -45.00 23.78 -16.69
N GLU A 150 -45.85 22.75 -16.84
CA GLU A 150 -46.97 22.79 -17.76
C GLU A 150 -48.31 22.92 -17.02
N SER A 151 -48.50 22.29 -15.86
CA SER A 151 -49.80 22.23 -15.19
C SER A 151 -49.70 22.17 -13.67
N ALA A 152 -50.49 22.99 -12.98
CA ALA A 152 -50.63 22.92 -11.52
C ALA A 152 -51.38 21.67 -11.04
N THR A 153 -52.02 20.94 -11.93
CA THR A 153 -52.73 19.69 -11.63
C THR A 153 -51.96 18.44 -12.05
N ALA A 154 -50.67 18.62 -12.42
CA ALA A 154 -49.81 17.51 -12.79
C ALA A 154 -49.64 16.49 -11.66
N TYR A 155 -49.63 16.98 -10.42
CA TYR A 155 -49.47 16.16 -9.21
C TYR A 155 -50.51 16.52 -8.14
N GLU A 156 -50.82 15.57 -7.26
CA GLU A 156 -51.70 15.71 -6.11
C GLU A 156 -50.96 15.28 -4.81
N GLU A 157 -51.55 15.57 -3.62
CA GLU A 157 -50.98 15.13 -2.33
C GLU A 157 -50.70 13.64 -2.26
N LYS A 158 -51.55 12.84 -2.89
CA LYS A 158 -51.35 11.38 -2.96
C LYS A 158 -50.10 10.98 -3.77
N ASP A 159 -49.64 11.81 -4.71
CA ASP A 159 -48.42 11.59 -5.46
C ASP A 159 -47.20 11.93 -4.59
N LEU A 160 -47.33 12.94 -3.71
CA LEU A 160 -46.33 13.22 -2.70
C LEU A 160 -46.16 12.09 -1.68
N ASP A 161 -47.29 11.53 -1.20
CA ASP A 161 -47.28 10.37 -0.29
C ASP A 161 -46.62 9.17 -0.95
N LEU A 162 -46.92 8.90 -2.22
CA LEU A 162 -46.29 7.85 -3.00
C LEU A 162 -44.79 8.07 -3.17
N LEU A 163 -44.39 9.28 -3.58
CA LEU A 163 -42.99 9.68 -3.75
C LEU A 163 -42.21 9.51 -2.41
N ASN A 164 -42.84 9.95 -1.30
CA ASN A 164 -42.25 9.81 0.03
C ASN A 164 -42.11 8.34 0.48
N SER A 165 -43.11 7.50 0.18
CA SER A 165 -43.02 6.08 0.49
C SER A 165 -41.91 5.38 -0.27
N ILE A 166 -41.75 5.71 -1.56
CA ILE A 166 -40.72 5.16 -2.43
C ILE A 166 -39.33 5.73 -2.09
N SER A 167 -39.26 7.01 -1.66
CA SER A 167 -37.99 7.68 -1.36
C SER A 167 -37.16 6.94 -0.31
N GLN A 168 -37.79 6.27 0.67
CA GLN A 168 -37.09 5.48 1.67
C GLN A 168 -36.42 4.24 1.06
N HIS A 169 -37.11 3.57 0.13
CA HIS A 169 -36.54 2.41 -0.59
C HIS A 169 -35.42 2.84 -1.54
N ILE A 170 -35.58 3.97 -2.21
CA ILE A 170 -34.54 4.56 -3.07
C ILE A 170 -33.30 4.93 -2.25
N ALA A 171 -33.52 5.57 -1.10
CA ALA A 171 -32.42 5.90 -0.18
C ALA A 171 -31.62 4.67 0.22
N LEU A 172 -32.30 3.60 0.62
CA LEU A 172 -31.65 2.33 0.99
C LEU A 172 -30.91 1.68 -0.18
N ALA A 173 -31.49 1.74 -1.40
CA ALA A 173 -30.86 1.22 -2.60
C ALA A 173 -29.55 1.96 -2.92
N ILE A 174 -29.60 3.30 -2.86
CA ILE A 174 -28.40 4.16 -3.07
C ILE A 174 -27.33 3.84 -2.02
N GLU A 175 -27.67 3.82 -0.74
CA GLU A 175 -26.70 3.52 0.34
C GLU A 175 -26.05 2.15 0.20
N ARG A 176 -26.84 1.12 -0.14
CA ARG A 176 -26.30 -0.22 -0.37
C ARG A 176 -25.32 -0.24 -1.52
N LYS A 177 -25.63 0.47 -2.61
CA LYS A 177 -24.75 0.55 -3.78
C LYS A 177 -23.47 1.29 -3.46
N GLU A 178 -23.55 2.47 -2.81
CA GLU A 178 -22.38 3.24 -2.36
C GLU A 178 -21.47 2.41 -1.45
N SER A 179 -22.06 1.71 -0.48
CA SER A 179 -21.31 0.86 0.45
C SER A 179 -20.59 -0.29 -0.27
N SER A 180 -21.28 -0.92 -1.24
CA SER A 180 -20.70 -1.99 -2.05
C SER A 180 -19.56 -1.51 -2.94
N GLU A 181 -19.71 -0.35 -3.58
CA GLU A 181 -18.66 0.26 -4.40
C GLU A 181 -17.44 0.65 -3.56
N LYS A 182 -17.66 1.31 -2.41
CA LYS A 182 -16.60 1.67 -1.48
C LYS A 182 -15.83 0.45 -0.96
N LEU A 183 -16.54 -0.61 -0.61
CA LEU A 183 -15.90 -1.87 -0.17
C LEU A 183 -15.05 -2.47 -1.28
N THR A 184 -15.57 -2.47 -2.50
CA THR A 184 -14.85 -3.00 -3.68
C THR A 184 -13.59 -2.17 -3.97
N GLU A 185 -13.69 -0.85 -3.87
CA GLU A 185 -12.55 0.05 -4.05
C GLU A 185 -11.48 -0.16 -2.97
N GLN A 186 -11.90 -0.21 -1.70
CA GLN A 186 -10.99 -0.48 -0.58
C GLN A 186 -10.27 -1.82 -0.75
N ARG A 187 -11.00 -2.87 -1.17
CA ARG A 187 -10.41 -4.16 -1.47
C ARG A 187 -9.37 -4.08 -2.58
N LYS A 188 -9.67 -3.39 -3.69
CA LYS A 188 -8.73 -3.19 -4.81
C LYS A 188 -7.48 -2.43 -4.37
N ILE A 189 -7.62 -1.40 -3.53
CA ILE A 189 -6.48 -0.65 -2.99
C ILE A 189 -5.61 -1.55 -2.12
N LEU A 190 -6.22 -2.31 -1.21
CA LEU A 190 -5.50 -3.24 -0.35
C LEU A 190 -4.75 -4.31 -1.15
N GLU A 191 -5.41 -4.92 -2.14
CA GLU A 191 -4.77 -5.87 -3.05
C GLU A 191 -3.56 -5.25 -3.76
N LYS A 192 -3.67 -4.02 -4.28
CA LYS A 192 -2.54 -3.31 -4.92
C LYS A 192 -1.39 -3.05 -3.95
N ILE A 193 -1.68 -2.65 -2.70
CA ILE A 193 -0.65 -2.43 -1.68
C ILE A 193 0.10 -3.73 -1.40
N LEU A 194 -0.61 -4.84 -1.20
CA LEU A 194 0.00 -6.14 -0.93
C LEU A 194 0.83 -6.64 -2.13
N GLU A 195 0.34 -6.43 -3.37
CA GLU A 195 1.03 -6.85 -4.58
C GLU A 195 2.26 -6.01 -4.93
N SER A 196 2.28 -4.73 -4.56
CA SER A 196 3.42 -3.83 -4.78
C SER A 196 4.47 -3.91 -3.67
N SER A 197 4.22 -4.68 -2.62
CA SER A 197 5.15 -4.85 -1.50
C SER A 197 6.48 -5.47 -1.96
N PRO A 198 7.64 -4.91 -1.56
CA PRO A 198 8.96 -5.46 -1.91
C PRO A 198 9.33 -6.70 -1.07
N VAL A 199 8.45 -7.17 -0.20
CA VAL A 199 8.63 -8.37 0.60
C VAL A 199 7.62 -9.43 0.21
N GLY A 200 8.00 -10.69 0.25
CA GLY A 200 7.07 -11.80 0.08
C GLY A 200 6.07 -11.81 1.23
N ILE A 201 4.77 -11.82 0.93
CA ILE A 201 3.70 -11.89 1.93
C ILE A 201 2.89 -13.13 1.69
N ALA A 202 2.62 -13.87 2.76
CA ALA A 202 1.78 -15.06 2.72
C ALA A 202 0.76 -15.07 3.86
N LEU A 203 -0.47 -15.49 3.57
CA LEU A 203 -1.44 -15.92 4.55
C LEU A 203 -1.33 -17.42 4.71
N VAL A 204 -1.05 -17.88 5.93
CA VAL A 204 -0.85 -19.29 6.28
C VAL A 204 -1.93 -19.72 7.27
N GLN A 205 -2.54 -20.86 7.04
CA GLN A 205 -3.50 -21.50 7.93
C GLN A 205 -3.13 -22.96 8.13
N ASN A 206 -2.98 -23.41 9.35
CA ASN A 206 -2.59 -24.78 9.67
C ASN A 206 -1.31 -25.25 8.91
N ARG A 207 -0.31 -24.36 8.81
CA ARG A 207 0.94 -24.60 8.06
C ARG A 207 0.71 -24.84 6.54
N VAL A 208 -0.37 -24.29 5.98
CA VAL A 208 -0.72 -24.35 4.55
C VAL A 208 -0.86 -22.93 4.02
N PHE A 209 -0.23 -22.64 2.90
CA PHE A 209 -0.40 -21.36 2.19
C PHE A 209 -1.83 -21.22 1.68
N LYS A 210 -2.53 -20.19 2.09
CA LYS A 210 -3.86 -19.83 1.60
C LYS A 210 -3.83 -18.73 0.55
N TRP A 211 -2.90 -17.83 0.68
CA TRP A 211 -2.69 -16.73 -0.26
C TRP A 211 -1.23 -16.27 -0.20
N VAL A 212 -0.71 -15.81 -1.33
CA VAL A 212 0.62 -15.19 -1.44
C VAL A 212 0.57 -14.00 -2.39
N ASN A 213 1.45 -12.99 -2.20
CA ASN A 213 1.62 -11.91 -3.17
C ASN A 213 2.60 -12.30 -4.29
N ASN A 214 2.75 -11.42 -5.31
CA ASN A 214 3.65 -11.67 -6.44
C ASN A 214 5.13 -11.76 -6.02
N GLU A 215 5.53 -11.04 -4.98
CA GLU A 215 6.90 -11.06 -4.49
C GLU A 215 7.29 -12.44 -3.91
N MET A 216 6.37 -13.16 -3.28
CA MET A 216 6.60 -14.57 -2.89
C MET A 216 6.96 -15.43 -4.10
N VAL A 217 6.22 -15.28 -5.19
CA VAL A 217 6.50 -16.02 -6.44
C VAL A 217 7.90 -15.71 -6.96
N ARG A 218 8.29 -14.42 -6.93
CA ARG A 218 9.60 -13.95 -7.40
C ARG A 218 10.75 -14.45 -6.51
N ILE A 219 10.66 -14.28 -5.19
CA ILE A 219 11.71 -14.66 -4.23
C ILE A 219 12.01 -16.16 -4.33
N PHE A 220 10.96 -16.99 -4.39
CA PHE A 220 11.10 -18.44 -4.40
C PHE A 220 11.27 -19.06 -5.79
N GLY A 221 11.21 -18.25 -6.89
CA GLY A 221 11.42 -18.70 -8.25
C GLY A 221 10.32 -19.59 -8.79
N TYR A 222 9.08 -19.42 -8.33
CA TYR A 222 7.90 -20.11 -8.88
C TYR A 222 7.33 -19.33 -10.07
N GLN A 223 6.35 -19.91 -10.77
CA GLN A 223 5.75 -19.29 -11.95
C GLN A 223 4.45 -18.55 -11.64
N SER A 224 3.71 -19.01 -10.64
CA SER A 224 2.41 -18.45 -10.28
C SER A 224 2.11 -18.62 -8.79
N LYS A 225 1.14 -17.84 -8.30
CA LYS A 225 0.63 -17.97 -6.93
C LYS A 225 -0.03 -19.32 -6.67
N SER A 226 -0.63 -19.93 -7.70
CA SER A 226 -1.26 -21.25 -7.61
C SER A 226 -0.27 -22.37 -7.27
N ASP A 227 1.03 -22.14 -7.49
CA ASP A 227 2.07 -23.08 -7.06
C ASP A 227 2.16 -23.18 -5.52
N PHE A 228 1.72 -22.14 -4.80
CA PHE A 228 1.68 -22.07 -3.34
C PHE A 228 0.31 -22.44 -2.75
N GLU A 229 -0.77 -22.10 -3.44
CA GLU A 229 -2.12 -22.22 -2.92
C GLU A 229 -2.45 -23.64 -2.48
N ASN A 230 -2.91 -23.75 -1.22
CA ASN A 230 -3.23 -25.03 -0.57
C ASN A 230 -2.04 -26.01 -0.47
N LYS A 231 -0.81 -25.53 -0.62
CA LYS A 231 0.41 -26.33 -0.40
C LYS A 231 0.95 -26.11 1.01
N SER A 232 1.57 -27.15 1.55
CA SER A 232 2.26 -27.07 2.85
C SER A 232 3.45 -26.12 2.79
N VAL A 233 3.65 -25.30 3.84
CA VAL A 233 4.84 -24.44 3.98
C VAL A 233 6.15 -25.24 4.00
N ARG A 234 6.08 -26.56 4.18
CA ARG A 234 7.25 -27.46 4.09
C ARG A 234 8.00 -27.33 2.76
N MET A 235 7.31 -26.95 1.68
CA MET A 235 7.91 -26.84 0.34
C MET A 235 9.05 -25.84 0.24
N ILE A 236 9.17 -24.91 1.18
CA ILE A 236 10.21 -23.87 1.24
C ILE A 236 11.34 -24.21 2.23
N TYR A 237 11.36 -25.40 2.82
CA TYR A 237 12.41 -25.89 3.72
C TYR A 237 13.27 -26.96 3.02
N ALA A 238 14.56 -27.01 3.39
CA ALA A 238 15.50 -27.95 2.79
C ALA A 238 15.17 -29.40 3.15
N ASP A 239 14.88 -29.65 4.40
CA ASP A 239 14.57 -30.97 4.94
C ASP A 239 13.42 -30.90 5.99
N ILE A 240 13.02 -32.07 6.50
CA ILE A 240 11.92 -32.20 7.45
C ILE A 240 12.34 -31.75 8.86
N ASP A 241 13.58 -31.96 9.23
CA ASP A 241 14.06 -31.65 10.58
C ASP A 241 14.15 -30.13 10.77
N ASP A 242 14.61 -29.40 9.76
CA ASP A 242 14.58 -27.92 9.74
C ASP A 242 13.15 -27.37 9.80
N TYR A 243 12.22 -27.97 9.05
CA TYR A 243 10.82 -27.61 9.08
C TYR A 243 10.18 -27.79 10.45
N ASP A 244 10.42 -28.93 11.11
CA ASP A 244 9.81 -29.24 12.41
C ASP A 244 10.45 -28.40 13.51
N ARG A 245 11.78 -28.34 13.59
CA ARG A 245 12.52 -27.53 14.58
C ARG A 245 12.17 -26.03 14.48
N THR A 246 12.15 -25.49 13.28
CA THR A 246 11.82 -24.08 13.04
C THR A 246 10.35 -23.83 13.36
N GLY A 247 9.46 -24.74 12.95
CA GLY A 247 8.04 -24.67 13.25
C GLY A 247 7.76 -24.60 14.74
N GLU A 248 8.37 -25.48 15.56
CA GLU A 248 8.22 -25.46 17.01
C GLU A 248 8.62 -24.12 17.62
N LYS A 249 9.79 -23.59 17.25
CA LYS A 249 10.25 -22.28 17.72
C LYS A 249 9.30 -21.16 17.35
N ILE A 250 8.82 -21.12 16.11
CA ILE A 250 7.90 -20.11 15.61
C ILE A 250 6.58 -20.16 16.39
N TYR A 251 5.96 -21.33 16.52
CA TYR A 251 4.66 -21.42 17.18
C TYR A 251 4.74 -21.18 18.68
N ASN A 252 5.84 -21.53 19.35
CA ASN A 252 6.10 -21.15 20.73
C ASN A 252 6.17 -19.63 20.90
N SER A 253 6.86 -18.92 19.99
CA SER A 253 6.90 -17.46 20.01
C SER A 253 5.54 -16.82 19.72
N LEU A 254 4.82 -17.33 18.73
CA LEU A 254 3.47 -16.85 18.38
C LEU A 254 2.48 -17.05 19.54
N SER A 255 2.52 -18.17 20.24
CA SER A 255 1.69 -18.44 21.43
C SER A 255 2.06 -17.54 22.62
N ALA A 256 3.30 -17.09 22.71
CA ALA A 256 3.77 -16.24 23.81
C ALA A 256 3.52 -14.74 23.57
N SER A 257 3.72 -14.26 22.35
CA SER A 257 3.74 -12.82 22.02
C SER A 257 2.88 -12.41 20.82
N GLY A 258 2.31 -13.37 20.10
CA GLY A 258 1.57 -13.12 18.85
C GLY A 258 2.48 -12.87 17.65
N THR A 259 3.81 -12.76 17.85
CA THR A 259 4.79 -12.44 16.80
C THR A 259 5.99 -13.36 16.83
N ALA A 260 6.65 -13.52 15.69
CA ALA A 260 7.93 -14.24 15.58
C ALA A 260 8.79 -13.55 14.52
N ASP A 261 10.13 -13.47 14.75
CA ASP A 261 11.11 -12.86 13.83
C ASP A 261 12.38 -13.73 13.85
N TYR A 262 12.68 -14.34 12.71
CA TYR A 262 13.79 -15.29 12.58
C TYR A 262 14.53 -15.12 11.27
N GLU A 263 15.85 -15.20 11.33
CA GLU A 263 16.68 -15.41 10.15
C GLU A 263 16.92 -16.91 9.96
N ILE A 264 16.48 -17.44 8.83
CA ILE A 264 16.55 -18.86 8.50
C ILE A 264 16.99 -19.07 7.06
N ASN A 265 17.52 -20.23 6.73
CA ASN A 265 17.79 -20.61 5.36
C ASN A 265 16.54 -21.28 4.76
N LEU A 266 16.08 -20.76 3.62
CA LEU A 266 14.95 -21.29 2.88
C LEU A 266 15.41 -21.78 1.50
N VAL A 267 14.53 -22.56 0.83
CA VAL A 267 14.82 -23.20 -0.45
C VAL A 267 13.92 -22.68 -1.53
N LYS A 268 14.50 -22.29 -2.67
CA LYS A 268 13.77 -21.92 -3.90
C LYS A 268 13.31 -23.17 -4.67
N LYS A 269 12.48 -22.98 -5.70
CA LYS A 269 11.98 -24.06 -6.56
C LYS A 269 13.11 -24.88 -7.19
N ASP A 270 14.22 -24.25 -7.56
CA ASP A 270 15.40 -24.86 -8.17
C ASP A 270 16.33 -25.58 -7.14
N LYS A 271 15.90 -25.66 -5.88
CA LYS A 271 16.65 -26.25 -4.75
C LYS A 271 17.84 -25.43 -4.28
N THR A 272 18.04 -24.21 -4.77
CA THR A 272 19.03 -23.30 -4.18
C THR A 272 18.58 -22.80 -2.82
N THR A 273 19.50 -22.74 -1.86
CA THR A 273 19.25 -22.20 -0.52
C THR A 273 19.62 -20.73 -0.46
N PHE A 274 18.86 -19.95 0.28
CA PHE A 274 19.15 -18.53 0.52
C PHE A 274 18.76 -18.13 1.94
N PRO A 275 19.47 -17.18 2.56
CA PRO A 275 19.10 -16.64 3.87
C PRO A 275 17.90 -15.71 3.73
N ALA A 276 16.86 -15.98 4.50
CA ALA A 276 15.65 -15.16 4.56
C ALA A 276 15.41 -14.67 5.99
N ASN A 277 14.91 -13.43 6.10
CA ASN A 277 14.27 -12.97 7.32
C ASN A 277 12.78 -13.28 7.22
N LEU A 278 12.29 -14.07 8.17
CA LEU A 278 10.91 -14.52 8.28
C LEU A 278 10.26 -13.89 9.50
N LYS A 279 9.29 -12.97 9.25
CA LYS A 279 8.48 -12.37 10.31
C LYS A 279 7.06 -12.89 10.21
N LEU A 280 6.49 -13.25 11.36
CA LEU A 280 5.14 -13.80 11.44
C LEU A 280 4.33 -13.02 12.48
N ASN A 281 3.04 -12.90 12.20
CA ASN A 281 2.07 -12.32 13.10
C ASN A 281 0.79 -13.15 13.04
N CYS A 282 0.35 -13.70 14.18
CA CYS A 282 -0.89 -14.46 14.24
C CYS A 282 -2.08 -13.57 14.60
N GLY A 283 -3.25 -13.93 14.10
CA GLY A 283 -4.49 -13.21 14.40
C GLY A 283 -5.09 -13.55 15.75
N ASP A 284 -4.73 -14.72 16.29
CA ASP A 284 -5.19 -15.20 17.58
C ASP A 284 -4.03 -15.89 18.31
N ILE A 285 -3.62 -15.31 19.43
CA ILE A 285 -2.51 -15.84 20.25
C ILE A 285 -2.90 -17.18 20.88
N SER A 286 -4.18 -17.38 21.20
CA SER A 286 -4.69 -18.63 21.77
C SER A 286 -4.69 -19.79 20.76
N ASN A 287 -4.78 -19.47 19.47
CA ASN A 287 -4.71 -20.43 18.37
C ASN A 287 -3.91 -19.88 17.19
N PRO A 288 -2.57 -19.81 17.29
CA PRO A 288 -1.71 -19.24 16.24
C PRO A 288 -1.80 -19.98 14.90
N MET A 289 -2.26 -21.22 14.90
CA MET A 289 -2.45 -22.01 13.67
C MET A 289 -3.69 -21.64 12.90
N ALA A 290 -4.68 -20.97 13.53
CA ALA A 290 -5.92 -20.60 12.85
C ALA A 290 -5.64 -19.76 11.61
N TRP A 291 -4.80 -18.74 11.74
CA TRP A 291 -4.22 -18.00 10.64
C TRP A 291 -3.02 -17.15 11.09
N THR A 292 -2.05 -17.04 10.22
CA THR A 292 -0.82 -16.28 10.43
C THR A 292 -0.45 -15.54 9.15
N ILE A 293 -0.09 -14.28 9.27
CA ILE A 293 0.55 -13.52 8.19
C ILE A 293 2.05 -13.71 8.34
N ALA A 294 2.69 -14.19 7.29
CA ALA A 294 4.14 -14.34 7.21
C ALA A 294 4.71 -13.40 6.14
N THR A 295 5.81 -12.72 6.47
CA THR A 295 6.58 -11.94 5.51
C THR A 295 7.96 -12.54 5.33
N PHE A 296 8.43 -12.56 4.09
CA PHE A 296 9.68 -13.17 3.66
C PHE A 296 10.54 -12.12 2.98
N THR A 297 11.74 -11.89 3.48
CA THR A 297 12.72 -10.97 2.88
C THR A 297 13.99 -11.74 2.56
N ASP A 298 14.41 -11.74 1.29
CA ASP A 298 15.74 -12.27 0.92
C ASP A 298 16.81 -11.31 1.45
N ILE A 299 17.65 -11.80 2.36
CA ILE A 299 18.72 -11.04 3.00
C ILE A 299 20.11 -11.41 2.48
N SER A 300 20.19 -12.08 1.33
CA SER A 300 21.47 -12.51 0.73
C SER A 300 22.40 -11.33 0.46
N GLN A 301 21.89 -10.26 -0.11
CA GLN A 301 22.66 -9.06 -0.41
C GLN A 301 23.14 -8.36 0.88
N ARG A 302 22.27 -8.26 1.89
CA ARG A 302 22.64 -7.68 3.19
C ARG A 302 23.80 -8.47 3.82
N LYS A 303 23.67 -9.81 3.89
CA LYS A 303 24.72 -10.68 4.46
C LYS A 303 26.03 -10.66 3.67
N ALA A 304 25.96 -10.52 2.34
CA ALA A 304 27.17 -10.38 1.53
C ALA A 304 27.92 -9.08 1.86
N VAL A 305 27.20 -7.95 1.95
CA VAL A 305 27.80 -6.65 2.32
C VAL A 305 28.35 -6.67 3.75
N GLU A 306 27.61 -7.24 4.70
CA GLU A 306 28.08 -7.39 6.10
C GLU A 306 29.36 -8.23 6.17
N LYS A 307 29.44 -9.33 5.42
CA LYS A 307 30.62 -10.18 5.34
C LYS A 307 31.81 -9.44 4.73
N GLU A 308 31.61 -8.75 3.63
CA GLU A 308 32.65 -7.96 2.98
C GLU A 308 33.20 -6.86 3.91
N LYS A 309 32.29 -6.16 4.60
CA LYS A 309 32.68 -5.15 5.61
C LYS A 309 33.50 -5.77 6.74
N TYR A 310 33.07 -6.89 7.29
CA TYR A 310 33.80 -7.60 8.35
C TYR A 310 35.18 -8.04 7.89
N GLU A 311 35.30 -8.61 6.68
CA GLU A 311 36.58 -9.01 6.11
C GLU A 311 37.52 -7.82 5.92
N LYS A 312 36.99 -6.67 5.47
CA LYS A 312 37.74 -5.43 5.32
C LYS A 312 38.22 -4.88 6.66
N GLU A 313 37.35 -4.83 7.68
CA GLU A 313 37.70 -4.37 9.03
C GLU A 313 38.77 -5.29 9.68
N ARG A 314 38.61 -6.58 9.54
CA ARG A 314 39.59 -7.58 10.00
C ARG A 314 40.94 -7.36 9.33
N LEU A 315 40.95 -7.16 8.04
CA LEU A 315 42.18 -6.89 7.27
C LEU A 315 42.87 -5.62 7.72
N GLN A 316 42.09 -4.53 7.90
CA GLN A 316 42.63 -3.26 8.37
C GLN A 316 43.28 -3.40 9.75
N GLY A 317 42.66 -4.11 10.67
CA GLY A 317 43.24 -4.40 12.00
C GLY A 317 44.57 -5.17 11.91
N VAL A 318 44.69 -6.13 10.98
CA VAL A 318 45.95 -6.87 10.74
C VAL A 318 47.04 -5.93 10.20
N LEU A 319 46.70 -5.03 9.27
CA LEU A 319 47.66 -4.06 8.71
C LEU A 319 48.13 -3.03 9.75
N GLU A 320 47.23 -2.54 10.59
CA GLU A 320 47.58 -1.63 11.70
C GLU A 320 48.52 -2.29 12.71
N MET A 321 48.23 -3.55 13.08
CA MET A 321 49.10 -4.33 13.97
C MET A 321 50.49 -4.56 13.32
N ALA A 322 50.52 -4.91 12.03
CA ALA A 322 51.78 -5.09 11.30
C ALA A 322 52.61 -3.79 11.27
N GLY A 323 51.95 -2.63 11.08
CA GLY A 323 52.59 -1.31 11.13
C GLY A 323 53.24 -1.01 12.49
N ALA A 324 52.51 -1.28 13.59
CA ALA A 324 52.98 -1.08 14.94
C ALA A 324 54.20 -2.00 15.26
N VAL A 325 54.13 -3.26 14.92
CA VAL A 325 55.24 -4.24 15.09
C VAL A 325 56.46 -3.81 14.27
N CYS A 326 56.28 -3.37 13.04
CA CYS A 326 57.37 -2.84 12.20
C CYS A 326 58.07 -1.65 12.84
N HIS A 327 57.30 -0.72 13.44
CA HIS A 327 57.85 0.45 14.13
C HIS A 327 58.73 0.01 15.35
N GLU A 328 58.22 -0.93 16.18
CA GLU A 328 58.98 -1.46 17.34
C GLU A 328 60.23 -2.23 16.91
N ILE A 329 60.21 -2.95 15.78
CA ILE A 329 61.39 -3.64 15.25
C ILE A 329 62.44 -2.68 14.67
N ASN A 330 61.99 -1.61 14.01
CA ASN A 330 62.91 -0.63 13.41
C ASN A 330 63.74 0.13 14.45
N GLN A 331 63.22 0.36 15.68
CA GLN A 331 63.98 1.02 16.75
C GLN A 331 65.28 0.27 17.13
N PRO A 332 65.27 -1.00 17.52
CA PRO A 332 66.50 -1.75 17.83
C PRO A 332 67.38 -1.94 16.59
N LEU A 333 66.79 -2.08 15.40
CA LEU A 333 67.58 -2.18 14.16
C LEU A 333 68.41 -0.91 13.90
N GLN A 334 67.84 0.30 14.13
CA GLN A 334 68.59 1.56 14.01
C GLN A 334 69.76 1.62 15.01
N ALA A 335 69.56 1.16 16.24
CA ALA A 335 70.64 1.08 17.24
C ALA A 335 71.76 0.11 16.80
N ILE A 336 71.37 -1.10 16.31
CA ILE A 336 72.34 -2.11 15.80
C ILE A 336 73.13 -1.52 14.61
N LEU A 337 72.47 -0.85 13.66
CA LEU A 337 73.12 -0.19 12.53
C LEU A 337 74.12 0.88 12.99
N GLY A 338 73.67 1.78 13.91
CA GLY A 338 74.51 2.84 14.44
C GLY A 338 75.78 2.31 15.16
N TYR A 339 75.64 1.33 16.05
CA TYR A 339 76.76 0.69 16.71
C TYR A 339 77.69 -0.05 15.71
N SER A 340 77.10 -0.72 14.70
CA SER A 340 77.90 -1.39 13.66
C SER A 340 78.72 -0.40 12.84
N GLU A 341 78.16 0.80 12.54
CA GLU A 341 78.90 1.86 11.84
C GLU A 341 80.02 2.47 12.65
N LEU A 342 79.81 2.73 13.94
CA LEU A 342 80.86 3.21 14.84
C LEU A 342 82.02 2.21 14.96
N LEU A 343 81.72 0.92 15.13
CA LEU A 343 82.74 -0.13 15.23
C LEU A 343 83.52 -0.33 13.92
N LEU A 344 82.87 -0.16 12.77
CA LEU A 344 83.56 -0.23 11.46
C LEU A 344 84.49 0.95 11.23
N MET A 345 84.22 2.13 11.81
CA MET A 345 85.12 3.29 11.73
C MET A 345 86.41 3.11 12.50
N ASP A 346 86.35 2.33 13.62
CA ASP A 346 87.50 2.11 14.50
C ASP A 346 88.32 0.83 14.17
N SER A 347 87.81 -0.04 13.27
CA SER A 347 88.44 -1.34 12.95
C SER A 347 89.24 -1.29 11.65
N ASN A 348 90.44 -1.97 11.64
CA ASN A 348 91.29 -2.12 10.43
C ASN A 348 90.56 -3.10 9.45
N SER A 349 90.59 -2.80 8.16
CA SER A 349 89.89 -3.51 7.08
C SER A 349 90.27 -4.99 6.87
N ASP A 350 91.41 -5.43 7.39
CA ASP A 350 91.91 -6.79 7.19
C ASP A 350 91.68 -7.75 8.39
N ASN A 351 90.90 -7.34 9.39
CA ASN A 351 90.65 -8.14 10.59
C ASN A 351 89.31 -8.90 10.45
N LEU A 352 89.27 -10.11 11.00
CA LEU A 352 88.09 -10.99 11.05
C LEU A 352 86.91 -10.30 11.75
N GLU A 353 87.18 -9.44 12.72
CA GLU A 353 86.19 -8.62 13.43
C GLU A 353 85.47 -7.66 12.52
N HIS A 354 86.20 -6.97 11.61
CA HIS A 354 85.64 -6.05 10.63
C HIS A 354 84.64 -6.78 9.72
N ASN A 355 84.97 -7.99 9.26
CA ASN A 355 84.06 -8.79 8.40
C ASN A 355 82.82 -9.22 9.14
N ASN A 356 82.92 -9.57 10.45
CA ASN A 356 81.78 -9.94 11.27
C ASN A 356 80.80 -8.72 11.47
N ILE A 357 81.34 -7.54 11.78
CA ILE A 357 80.56 -6.34 11.99
C ILE A 357 79.88 -5.90 10.67
N HIS A 358 80.61 -6.00 9.55
CA HIS A 358 80.02 -5.75 8.23
C HIS A 358 78.85 -6.68 7.89
N SER A 359 78.96 -7.99 8.30
CA SER A 359 77.90 -8.94 8.16
C SER A 359 76.65 -8.59 9.00
N ILE A 360 76.83 -8.16 10.26
CA ILE A 360 75.77 -7.72 11.16
C ILE A 360 75.06 -6.51 10.54
N LYS A 361 75.79 -5.51 10.09
CA LYS A 361 75.23 -4.33 9.42
C LYS A 361 74.40 -4.70 8.18
N SER A 362 74.94 -5.59 7.35
CA SER A 362 74.28 -6.06 6.15
C SER A 362 72.93 -6.77 6.46
N GLN A 363 72.87 -7.62 7.53
CA GLN A 363 71.65 -8.29 7.94
C GLN A 363 70.64 -7.29 8.57
N ALA A 364 71.10 -6.32 9.36
CA ALA A 364 70.26 -5.28 9.93
C ALA A 364 69.63 -4.41 8.84
N ASP A 365 70.41 -3.98 7.82
CA ASP A 365 69.90 -3.27 6.64
C ASP A 365 68.85 -4.08 5.87
N ARG A 366 69.09 -5.39 5.73
CA ARG A 366 68.15 -6.29 5.10
C ARG A 366 66.81 -6.37 5.87
N LEU A 367 66.86 -6.53 7.19
CA LEU A 367 65.70 -6.50 8.07
C LEU A 367 64.95 -5.14 7.97
N GLY A 368 65.64 -4.02 7.98
CA GLY A 368 65.03 -2.69 7.81
C GLY A 368 64.40 -2.48 6.45
N LYS A 369 64.88 -3.15 5.39
CA LYS A 369 64.17 -3.14 4.06
C LYS A 369 62.91 -3.97 4.11
N ILE A 370 62.89 -5.08 4.83
CA ILE A 370 61.70 -5.95 4.99
C ILE A 370 60.63 -5.21 5.80
N THR A 371 60.96 -4.64 6.95
CA THR A 371 60.02 -3.92 7.82
C THR A 371 59.46 -2.70 7.14
N ARG A 372 60.24 -1.92 6.39
CA ARG A 372 59.74 -0.79 5.57
C ARG A 372 58.75 -1.25 4.50
N LYS A 373 58.99 -2.37 3.84
CA LYS A 373 58.05 -2.91 2.87
C LYS A 373 56.76 -3.34 3.56
N LEU A 374 56.82 -3.96 4.70
CA LEU A 374 55.66 -4.42 5.46
C LEU A 374 54.79 -3.24 5.96
N SER A 375 55.44 -2.14 6.45
CA SER A 375 54.77 -0.93 6.90
C SER A 375 54.05 -0.17 5.78
N ASN A 376 54.48 -0.31 4.54
CA ASN A 376 53.91 0.38 3.37
C ASN A 376 52.89 -0.47 2.61
N ILE A 377 52.50 -1.65 3.14
CA ILE A 377 51.47 -2.47 2.49
C ILE A 377 50.10 -1.84 2.71
N THR A 378 49.59 -1.17 1.68
CA THR A 378 48.18 -0.69 1.63
C THR A 378 47.24 -1.69 0.94
N HIS A 379 47.80 -2.55 0.10
CA HIS A 379 47.11 -3.66 -0.58
C HIS A 379 48.03 -4.88 -0.57
N TYR A 380 47.45 -6.07 -0.39
CA TYR A 380 48.23 -7.29 -0.39
C TYR A 380 47.79 -8.26 -1.49
N ARG A 381 48.76 -9.00 -2.04
CA ARG A 381 48.51 -10.22 -2.81
C ARG A 381 49.00 -11.40 -1.99
N THR A 382 48.27 -12.49 -2.06
CA THR A 382 48.72 -13.76 -1.47
C THR A 382 49.34 -14.64 -2.53
N ILE A 383 50.42 -15.32 -2.16
CA ILE A 383 51.04 -16.38 -2.95
C ILE A 383 50.88 -17.70 -2.23
N ASP A 384 50.74 -18.78 -2.99
CA ASP A 384 50.64 -20.12 -2.44
C ASP A 384 52.01 -20.56 -1.91
N TYR A 385 52.03 -21.07 -0.66
CA TYR A 385 53.21 -21.57 0.00
C TYR A 385 53.08 -23.09 0.22
N PRO A 386 54.20 -23.87 0.18
CA PRO A 386 54.16 -25.32 0.45
C PRO A 386 53.42 -25.65 1.74
N GLY A 387 52.43 -26.55 1.70
CA GLY A 387 51.57 -26.93 2.85
C GLY A 387 50.20 -26.32 2.84
N ASN A 388 49.65 -25.89 1.69
CA ASN A 388 48.29 -25.34 1.52
C ASN A 388 48.04 -24.04 2.30
N THR A 389 49.10 -23.27 2.60
CA THR A 389 49.07 -22.01 3.32
C THR A 389 49.29 -20.88 2.33
N LYS A 390 48.45 -19.83 2.38
CA LYS A 390 48.64 -18.62 1.63
C LYS A 390 49.42 -17.61 2.48
N ILE A 391 50.48 -17.05 1.92
CA ILE A 391 51.27 -15.99 2.60
C ILE A 391 51.18 -14.70 1.80
N VAL A 392 51.33 -13.56 2.49
CA VAL A 392 51.31 -12.23 1.84
C VAL A 392 52.60 -12.08 1.02
N ASP A 393 52.46 -11.73 -0.27
CA ASP A 393 53.58 -11.38 -1.12
C ASP A 393 54.10 -9.98 -0.80
N ILE A 394 55.09 -9.89 0.05
CA ILE A 394 55.74 -8.62 0.43
C ILE A 394 56.74 -8.11 -0.62
N TRP A 395 57.00 -8.91 -1.66
CA TRP A 395 57.99 -8.57 -2.70
C TRP A 395 57.33 -8.10 -4.01
N GLY A 396 56.09 -8.49 -4.30
CA GLY A 396 55.34 -8.18 -5.53
C GLY A 396 54.67 -6.80 -5.58
N VAL A 397 54.62 -6.07 -4.47
CA VAL A 397 53.85 -4.81 -4.34
C VAL A 397 54.65 -3.56 -4.78
N GLY A 398 55.62 -3.71 -5.68
CA GLY A 398 56.49 -2.63 -6.08
C GLY A 398 56.53 -2.24 -7.57
N SER A 399 55.67 -2.83 -8.42
CA SER A 399 55.78 -2.61 -9.87
C SER A 399 54.45 -2.32 -10.58
N ASN A 400 53.71 -1.29 -10.12
CA ASN A 400 52.73 -0.67 -10.99
C ASN A 400 52.45 0.78 -10.56
N THR A 401 53.44 1.66 -10.82
CA THR A 401 53.21 3.08 -11.06
C THR A 401 53.73 3.35 -12.45
N GLN A 402 52.85 3.21 -13.46
CA GLN A 402 52.87 3.94 -14.74
C GLN A 402 51.75 3.31 -15.63
N HIS A 403 50.62 3.93 -15.69
CA HIS A 403 50.03 4.60 -16.84
C HIS A 403 48.72 5.21 -16.44
#